data_811e0a0bf3718f95afeabba61cc37d30
#
_entry.id   811e0a0bf3718f95afeabba61cc37d30
#
_cell.length_a   1.000
_cell.length_b   1.000
_cell.length_c   1.000
_cell.angle_alpha   90.00
_cell.angle_beta   90.00
_cell.angle_gamma   90.00
#
_symmetry.space_group_name_H-M   'P 1'
#
loop_
_entity.id
_entity.type
_entity.pdbx_description
1 polymer ?
#
loop_
_entity_poly.entity_id
_entity_poly.type
_entity_poly.pdbx_seq_one_letter_code
_entity_poly.pdbx_strand_id
1 'polypeptide(L)'
;CQYTNTNFYPIDGALLGNQGRAHNYHFTYAIASTFSYIQGAGQTFAFTGDDDVWVYFDKQLGIDLGGVHGALSQTVNLDTLMAGKTSGDYSFDFFFAERHTTQSNLLITTSLVLRDPPNAVPEPGSIALIGLSLVGLAVARRRKSA
;
A
#
# COMPACT_ATOMS: atom_id res chain seq x y z
N CYS A 1 -3.92 18.08 -2.60
CA CYS A 1 -4.14 17.42 -1.30
C CYS A 1 -2.83 17.26 -0.56
N GLN A 2 -2.89 17.31 0.78
CA GLN A 2 -1.74 17.09 1.63
C GLN A 2 -2.16 16.21 2.81
N TYR A 3 -1.31 15.25 3.16
CA TYR A 3 -1.39 14.47 4.39
C TYR A 3 -0.05 14.59 5.11
N THR A 4 -0.09 14.88 6.40
CA THR A 4 1.10 15.03 7.25
C THR A 4 0.91 14.27 8.54
N ASN A 5 1.84 13.38 8.86
CA ASN A 5 1.92 12.71 10.14
C ASN A 5 3.39 12.54 10.52
N THR A 6 3.82 13.20 11.60
CA THR A 6 5.19 13.13 12.13
C THR A 6 5.34 12.09 13.24
N ASN A 7 4.29 11.34 13.52
CA ASN A 7 4.23 10.20 14.43
C ASN A 7 3.43 9.08 13.77
N PHE A 8 3.91 8.59 12.62
CA PHE A 8 3.21 7.59 11.85
C PHE A 8 3.48 6.18 12.40
N TYR A 9 2.70 5.78 13.40
CA TYR A 9 2.77 4.47 14.06
C TYR A 9 1.41 3.76 14.00
N PRO A 10 0.96 3.33 12.82
CA PRO A 10 -0.40 2.82 12.60
C PRO A 10 -0.73 1.52 13.34
N ILE A 11 0.29 0.82 13.83
CA ILE A 11 0.14 -0.47 14.53
C ILE A 11 0.61 -0.43 15.99
N ASP A 12 0.65 0.74 16.61
CA ASP A 12 1.00 0.85 18.03
C ASP A 12 0.10 -0.04 18.92
N GLY A 13 0.74 -0.82 19.77
CA GLY A 13 0.07 -1.78 20.67
C GLY A 13 -0.56 -3.00 19.98
N ALA A 14 -0.52 -3.07 18.64
CA ALA A 14 -1.09 -4.18 17.88
C ALA A 14 -0.05 -5.25 17.54
N LEU A 15 -0.52 -6.38 16.99
CA LEU A 15 0.30 -7.53 16.56
C LEU A 15 1.20 -8.05 17.68
N LEU A 16 2.52 -7.90 17.54
CA LEU A 16 3.51 -8.31 18.56
C LEU A 16 3.76 -7.23 19.62
N GLY A 17 2.99 -6.14 19.57
CA GLY A 17 3.11 -4.99 20.48
C GLY A 17 4.38 -4.19 20.25
N ASN A 18 4.61 -3.19 21.10
CA ASN A 18 5.72 -2.24 20.96
C ASN A 18 7.09 -2.83 21.40
N GLN A 19 7.14 -4.07 21.86
CA GLN A 19 8.37 -4.79 22.23
C GLN A 19 9.26 -4.00 23.24
N GLY A 20 8.63 -3.38 24.22
CA GLY A 20 9.30 -2.58 25.25
C GLY A 20 9.74 -1.17 24.81
N ARG A 21 9.36 -0.74 23.61
CA ARG A 21 9.61 0.60 23.07
C ARG A 21 8.38 1.50 23.21
N ALA A 22 8.58 2.81 22.99
CA ALA A 22 7.48 3.78 23.00
C ALA A 22 6.45 3.50 21.88
N HIS A 23 6.92 3.05 20.74
CA HIS A 23 6.13 2.78 19.55
C HIS A 23 6.42 1.40 18.95
N ASN A 24 5.48 0.90 18.13
CA ASN A 24 5.68 -0.30 17.35
C ASN A 24 6.37 0.06 16.03
N TYR A 25 7.69 -0.07 16.01
CA TYR A 25 8.54 0.10 14.83
C TYR A 25 8.62 -1.22 14.04
N HIS A 26 9.33 -1.22 12.91
CA HIS A 26 9.57 -2.40 12.05
C HIS A 26 8.28 -2.92 11.42
N PHE A 27 7.51 -2.03 10.84
CA PHE A 27 6.30 -2.36 10.10
C PHE A 27 6.43 -1.98 8.63
N THR A 28 5.57 -2.57 7.81
CA THR A 28 5.34 -2.17 6.42
C THR A 28 3.92 -1.66 6.26
N TYR A 29 3.75 -0.71 5.38
CA TYR A 29 2.45 -0.14 5.04
C TYR A 29 2.34 -0.07 3.52
N ALA A 30 1.21 -0.54 2.96
CA ALA A 30 0.98 -0.53 1.54
C ALA A 30 -0.38 0.07 1.21
N ILE A 31 -0.44 0.88 0.16
CA ILE A 31 -1.67 1.38 -0.44
C ILE A 31 -1.68 0.91 -1.89
N ALA A 32 -2.74 0.21 -2.29
CA ALA A 32 -3.06 -0.06 -3.67
C ALA A 32 -4.33 0.70 -4.04
N SER A 33 -4.29 1.48 -5.11
CA SER A 33 -5.38 2.35 -5.54
C SER A 33 -5.32 2.57 -7.06
N THR A 34 -6.20 3.40 -7.57
CA THR A 34 -6.11 3.98 -8.91
C THR A 34 -6.04 5.49 -8.82
N PHE A 35 -5.46 6.12 -9.82
CA PHE A 35 -5.45 7.57 -9.95
C PHE A 35 -5.86 8.00 -11.36
N SER A 36 -6.48 9.18 -11.45
CA SER A 36 -6.78 9.77 -12.75
C SER A 36 -5.61 10.61 -13.23
N TYR A 37 -4.97 10.17 -14.30
CA TYR A 37 -3.96 10.95 -15.02
C TYR A 37 -4.61 11.82 -16.08
N ILE A 38 -4.21 13.08 -16.17
CA ILE A 38 -4.63 14.04 -17.19
C ILE A 38 -3.35 14.52 -17.88
N GLN A 39 -3.16 14.09 -19.11
CA GLN A 39 -1.99 14.42 -19.92
C GLN A 39 -1.85 15.95 -20.07
N GLY A 40 -0.67 16.46 -19.78
CA GLY A 40 -0.34 17.89 -19.89
C GLY A 40 -0.87 18.75 -18.73
N ALA A 41 -1.47 18.17 -17.69
CA ALA A 41 -1.98 18.92 -16.53
C ALA A 41 -0.90 19.26 -15.49
N GLY A 42 0.33 18.81 -15.65
CA GLY A 42 1.41 19.06 -14.69
C GLY A 42 1.18 18.41 -13.32
N GLN A 43 0.48 17.26 -13.28
CA GLN A 43 0.18 16.58 -12.03
C GLN A 43 1.46 16.12 -11.35
N THR A 44 1.52 16.29 -10.03
CA THR A 44 2.68 15.94 -9.20
C THR A 44 2.30 15.09 -8.02
N PHE A 45 3.26 14.27 -7.59
CA PHE A 45 3.23 13.59 -6.31
C PHE A 45 4.57 13.81 -5.61
N ALA A 46 4.53 14.26 -4.38
CA ALA A 46 5.70 14.49 -3.53
C ALA A 46 5.56 13.70 -2.25
N PHE A 47 6.64 13.05 -1.85
CA PHE A 47 6.78 12.38 -0.56
C PHE A 47 7.94 12.98 0.22
N THR A 48 7.77 13.10 1.53
CA THR A 48 8.84 13.39 2.49
C THR A 48 8.66 12.50 3.70
N GLY A 49 9.68 11.77 4.09
CA GLY A 49 9.63 10.89 5.26
C GLY A 49 10.87 10.03 5.43
N ASP A 50 10.77 9.11 6.37
CA ASP A 50 11.74 8.11 6.80
C ASP A 50 11.00 6.80 7.18
N ASP A 51 11.44 5.56 6.93
CA ASP A 51 12.62 5.16 6.17
C ASP A 51 12.32 4.89 4.69
N ASP A 52 12.15 3.60 4.29
CA ASP A 52 12.00 3.21 2.89
C ASP A 52 10.64 3.58 2.30
N VAL A 53 10.67 4.16 1.10
CA VAL A 53 9.46 4.41 0.31
C VAL A 53 9.69 4.10 -1.16
N TRP A 54 8.75 3.35 -1.74
CA TRP A 54 8.65 3.13 -3.18
C TRP A 54 7.23 3.45 -3.65
N VAL A 55 7.13 4.29 -4.69
CA VAL A 55 5.83 4.65 -5.26
C VAL A 55 5.83 4.36 -6.75
N TYR A 56 4.84 3.60 -7.17
CA TYR A 56 4.66 3.21 -8.57
C TYR A 56 3.39 3.83 -9.15
N PHE A 57 3.50 4.31 -10.38
CA PHE A 57 2.42 4.83 -11.19
C PHE A 57 2.33 4.00 -12.46
N ASP A 58 1.24 3.27 -12.66
CA ASP A 58 1.07 2.29 -13.74
C ASP A 58 2.26 1.30 -13.81
N LYS A 59 2.64 0.74 -12.64
CA LYS A 59 3.78 -0.19 -12.48
C LYS A 59 5.16 0.42 -12.80
N GLN A 60 5.24 1.73 -13.04
CA GLN A 60 6.47 2.45 -13.26
C GLN A 60 6.92 3.12 -11.96
N LEU A 61 8.16 2.87 -11.53
CA LEU A 61 8.75 3.45 -10.32
C LEU A 61 8.92 4.96 -10.49
N GLY A 62 8.20 5.75 -9.68
CA GLY A 62 8.27 7.20 -9.69
C GLY A 62 9.01 7.79 -8.50
N ILE A 63 8.92 7.14 -7.33
CA ILE A 63 9.69 7.52 -6.13
C ILE A 63 10.45 6.29 -5.63
N ASP A 64 11.74 6.47 -5.39
CA ASP A 64 12.63 5.50 -4.77
C ASP A 64 13.44 6.19 -3.67
N LEU A 65 13.02 5.99 -2.44
CA LEU A 65 13.69 6.42 -1.22
C LEU A 65 13.95 5.18 -0.36
N GLY A 66 14.69 4.22 -0.92
CA GLY A 66 15.07 3.01 -0.20
C GLY A 66 16.30 3.22 0.67
N GLY A 67 16.32 2.59 1.84
CA GLY A 67 17.40 2.64 2.81
C GLY A 67 16.98 3.23 4.15
N VAL A 68 17.75 2.91 5.20
CA VAL A 68 17.57 3.54 6.52
C VAL A 68 18.16 4.94 6.46
N HIS A 69 17.34 5.96 6.60
CA HIS A 69 17.76 7.36 6.49
C HIS A 69 16.86 8.29 7.33
N GLY A 70 17.35 9.50 7.64
CA GLY A 70 16.47 10.55 8.13
C GLY A 70 15.53 11.05 7.02
N ALA A 71 14.57 11.89 7.36
CA ALA A 71 13.56 12.35 6.41
C ALA A 71 14.16 12.87 5.10
N LEU A 72 13.84 12.20 3.99
CA LEU A 72 14.20 12.57 2.63
C LEU A 72 12.97 12.96 1.84
N SER A 73 13.17 13.76 0.79
CA SER A 73 12.09 14.23 -0.07
C SER A 73 12.35 13.88 -1.52
N GLN A 74 11.32 13.41 -2.22
CA GLN A 74 11.34 13.25 -3.66
C GLN A 74 10.00 13.68 -4.26
N THR A 75 10.04 14.30 -5.44
CA THR A 75 8.87 14.72 -6.20
C THR A 75 8.92 14.14 -7.60
N VAL A 76 7.80 13.64 -8.06
CA VAL A 76 7.62 13.18 -9.44
C VAL A 76 6.61 14.06 -10.16
N ASN A 77 6.93 14.43 -11.41
CA ASN A 77 6.00 15.04 -12.36
C ASN A 77 5.44 13.92 -13.25
N LEU A 78 4.11 13.78 -13.26
CA LEU A 78 3.43 12.68 -13.96
C LEU A 78 3.53 12.82 -15.48
N ASP A 79 3.56 14.02 -16.04
CA ASP A 79 3.70 14.20 -17.49
C ASP A 79 5.08 13.72 -17.99
N THR A 80 6.10 13.81 -17.13
CA THR A 80 7.42 13.28 -17.43
C THR A 80 7.46 11.75 -17.26
N LEU A 81 6.96 11.25 -16.14
CA LEU A 81 6.97 9.82 -15.84
C LEU A 81 6.10 9.02 -16.80
N MET A 82 4.90 9.54 -17.10
CA MET A 82 3.88 8.91 -17.93
C MET A 82 3.99 9.32 -19.41
N ALA A 83 5.18 9.77 -19.87
CA ALA A 83 5.38 10.22 -21.24
C ALA A 83 4.90 9.15 -22.24
N GLY A 84 4.06 9.56 -23.19
CA GLY A 84 3.44 8.68 -24.18
C GLY A 84 2.12 8.00 -23.73
N LYS A 85 1.70 8.17 -22.49
CA LYS A 85 0.38 7.73 -22.01
C LYS A 85 -0.68 8.79 -22.29
N THR A 86 -1.89 8.35 -22.53
CA THR A 86 -3.08 9.22 -22.66
C THR A 86 -3.74 9.45 -21.31
N SER A 87 -4.61 10.47 -21.23
CA SER A 87 -5.44 10.67 -20.03
C SER A 87 -6.31 9.44 -19.75
N GLY A 88 -6.42 9.06 -18.49
CA GLY A 88 -7.15 7.86 -18.05
C GLY A 88 -6.86 7.50 -16.61
N ASP A 89 -7.47 6.40 -16.15
CA ASP A 89 -7.23 5.87 -14.82
C ASP A 89 -6.14 4.80 -14.87
N TYR A 90 -5.18 4.88 -13.96
CA TYR A 90 -3.99 4.01 -13.89
C TYR A 90 -3.78 3.51 -12.47
N SER A 91 -3.03 2.41 -12.30
CA SER A 91 -2.71 1.87 -10.98
C SER A 91 -1.75 2.79 -10.21
N PHE A 92 -1.97 2.86 -8.90
CA PHE A 92 -1.13 3.54 -7.94
C PHE A 92 -0.78 2.57 -6.83
N ASP A 93 0.51 2.32 -6.62
CA ASP A 93 1.00 1.46 -5.55
C ASP A 93 2.04 2.23 -4.73
N PHE A 94 1.80 2.31 -3.43
CA PHE A 94 2.67 2.96 -2.47
C PHE A 94 3.12 1.93 -1.44
N PHE A 95 4.41 1.82 -1.22
CA PHE A 95 5.02 0.94 -0.23
C PHE A 95 5.89 1.77 0.71
N PHE A 96 5.72 1.54 1.99
CA PHE A 96 6.47 2.18 3.06
C PHE A 96 6.98 1.10 4.02
N ALA A 97 8.21 1.24 4.51
CA ALA A 97 8.76 0.37 5.54
C ALA A 97 9.49 1.20 6.60
N GLU A 98 9.01 1.13 7.84
CA GLU A 98 9.67 1.69 9.01
C GLU A 98 10.66 0.68 9.57
N ARG A 99 11.94 1.00 9.53
CA ARG A 99 13.03 0.11 9.98
C ARG A 99 13.88 0.69 11.10
N HIS A 100 13.72 1.95 11.42
CA HIS A 100 14.45 2.61 12.49
C HIS A 100 13.57 2.76 13.74
N THR A 101 14.16 3.07 14.90
CA THR A 101 13.45 3.07 16.19
C THR A 101 13.43 4.44 16.86
N THR A 102 13.56 5.52 16.11
CA THR A 102 13.61 6.88 16.66
C THR A 102 12.47 7.76 16.16
N GLN A 103 12.10 7.70 14.92
CA GLN A 103 11.09 8.54 14.28
C GLN A 103 10.37 7.74 13.19
N SER A 104 9.18 8.17 12.84
CA SER A 104 8.45 7.73 11.66
C SER A 104 7.67 8.92 11.12
N ASN A 105 8.09 9.43 9.98
CA ASN A 105 7.51 10.61 9.35
C ASN A 105 6.91 10.24 7.99
N LEU A 106 5.69 10.69 7.74
CA LEU A 106 5.00 10.49 6.50
C LEU A 106 4.28 11.76 6.07
N LEU A 107 4.83 12.46 5.09
CA LEU A 107 4.22 13.62 4.46
C LEU A 107 4.02 13.34 2.97
N ILE A 108 2.79 13.41 2.52
CA ILE A 108 2.42 13.33 1.11
C ILE A 108 1.78 14.64 0.68
N THR A 109 2.27 15.20 -0.43
CA THR A 109 1.64 16.33 -1.12
C THR A 109 1.38 15.95 -2.57
N THR A 110 0.13 16.03 -3.01
CA THR A 110 -0.22 15.60 -4.37
C THR A 110 -1.37 16.39 -4.97
N SER A 111 -1.33 16.57 -6.28
CA SER A 111 -2.45 17.02 -7.11
C SER A 111 -3.29 15.87 -7.68
N LEU A 112 -2.92 14.62 -7.41
CA LEU A 112 -3.64 13.44 -7.89
C LEU A 112 -4.98 13.29 -7.18
N VAL A 113 -5.96 12.76 -7.90
CA VAL A 113 -7.21 12.25 -7.35
C VAL A 113 -7.08 10.73 -7.29
N LEU A 114 -6.92 10.20 -6.08
CA LEU A 114 -6.96 8.76 -5.84
C LEU A 114 -8.41 8.30 -5.81
N ARG A 115 -8.65 7.11 -6.30
CA ARG A 115 -9.96 6.45 -6.30
C ARG A 115 -9.84 5.11 -5.62
N ASP A 116 -10.90 4.66 -5.00
CA ASP A 116 -10.96 3.29 -4.47
C ASP A 116 -10.63 2.30 -5.60
N PRO A 117 -9.82 1.27 -5.33
CA PRO A 117 -9.59 0.23 -6.32
C PRO A 117 -10.93 -0.35 -6.75
N PRO A 118 -11.13 -0.65 -8.04
CA PRO A 118 -12.34 -1.32 -8.47
C PRO A 118 -12.48 -2.61 -7.65
N ASN A 119 -13.57 -2.72 -6.94
CA ASN A 119 -13.95 -3.72 -5.93
C ASN A 119 -12.99 -4.92 -5.85
N ALA A 120 -12.45 -5.16 -4.65
CA ALA A 120 -11.67 -6.37 -4.39
C ALA A 120 -12.35 -7.56 -5.09
N VAL A 121 -11.61 -8.25 -5.93
CA VAL A 121 -12.09 -9.48 -6.59
C VAL A 121 -12.67 -10.36 -5.48
N PRO A 122 -13.93 -10.78 -5.55
CA PRO A 122 -14.50 -11.67 -4.55
C PRO A 122 -13.53 -12.82 -4.34
N GLU A 123 -13.21 -13.14 -3.10
CA GLU A 123 -12.28 -14.23 -2.80
C GLU A 123 -12.64 -15.44 -3.66
N PRO A 124 -11.67 -16.05 -4.38
CA PRO A 124 -11.98 -17.18 -5.24
C PRO A 124 -12.79 -18.16 -4.43
N GLY A 125 -13.83 -18.75 -5.02
CA GLY A 125 -14.72 -19.70 -4.35
C GLY A 125 -14.02 -20.92 -3.72
N SER A 126 -12.70 -20.85 -3.56
CA SER A 126 -11.83 -21.78 -2.85
C SER A 126 -12.29 -22.03 -1.41
N ILE A 127 -12.77 -21.01 -0.71
CA ILE A 127 -13.30 -21.17 0.67
C ILE A 127 -14.61 -21.96 0.61
N ALA A 128 -15.48 -21.67 -0.36
CA ALA A 128 -16.71 -22.45 -0.56
C ALA A 128 -16.40 -23.89 -1.00
N LEU A 129 -15.41 -24.09 -1.87
CA LEU A 129 -14.93 -25.41 -2.29
C LEU A 129 -14.30 -26.21 -1.13
N ILE A 130 -13.52 -25.58 -0.28
CA ILE A 130 -12.97 -26.20 0.93
C ILE A 130 -14.10 -26.58 1.89
N GLY A 131 -15.06 -25.68 2.11
CA GLY A 131 -16.25 -25.97 2.93
C GLY A 131 -17.05 -27.14 2.41
N LEU A 132 -17.35 -27.18 1.10
CA LEU A 132 -18.06 -28.28 0.44
C LEU A 132 -17.29 -29.60 0.51
N SER A 133 -15.98 -29.60 0.36
CA SER A 133 -15.13 -30.80 0.45
C SER A 133 -15.11 -31.36 1.89
N LEU A 134 -15.07 -30.51 2.91
CA LEU A 134 -15.15 -30.93 4.32
C LEU A 134 -16.51 -31.54 4.66
N VAL A 135 -17.61 -30.96 4.16
CA VAL A 135 -18.97 -31.50 4.32
C VAL A 135 -19.09 -32.86 3.58
N GLY A 136 -18.56 -32.95 2.34
CA GLY A 136 -18.52 -34.20 1.59
C GLY A 136 -17.78 -35.33 2.31
N LEU A 137 -16.62 -35.01 2.89
CA LEU A 137 -15.83 -35.94 3.71
C LEU A 137 -16.57 -36.40 4.97
N ALA A 138 -17.28 -35.49 5.65
CA ALA A 138 -18.04 -35.80 6.85
C ALA A 138 -19.23 -36.74 6.54
N VAL A 139 -19.93 -36.52 5.43
CA VAL A 139 -21.03 -37.38 4.95
C VAL A 139 -20.52 -38.75 4.53
N ALA A 140 -19.39 -38.81 3.80
CA ALA A 140 -18.77 -40.07 3.37
C ALA A 140 -18.31 -40.92 4.57
N ARG A 141 -17.80 -40.30 5.61
CA ARG A 141 -17.39 -40.98 6.86
C ARG A 141 -18.59 -41.59 7.61
N ARG A 142 -19.72 -40.87 7.68
CA ARG A 142 -20.95 -41.39 8.32
C ARG A 142 -21.50 -42.63 7.58
N ARG A 143 -21.41 -42.69 6.25
CA ARG A 143 -21.89 -43.84 5.47
C ARG A 143 -21.02 -45.11 5.63
N LYS A 144 -19.77 -45.00 6.06
CA LYS A 144 -18.88 -46.14 6.34
C LYS A 144 -19.02 -46.72 7.74
N SER A 145 -19.70 -46.01 8.66
CA SER A 145 -19.87 -46.41 10.07
C SER A 145 -21.26 -46.99 10.34
N ALA A 146 -22.12 -47.11 9.34
CA ALA A 146 -23.40 -47.77 9.34
C ALA A 146 -23.38 -49.04 8.48
#